data_9fc9bf3f18d6a5aab691bffee537a7b3
#
_entry.id   9fc9bf3f18d6a5aab691bffee537a7b3
#
_cell.length_a   1.000
_cell.length_b   1.000
_cell.length_c   1.000
_cell.angle_alpha   90.00
_cell.angle_beta   90.00
_cell.angle_gamma   90.00
#
_symmetry.space_group_name_H-M   'P 1'
#
loop_
_entity.id
_entity.type
_entity.pdbx_description
1 polymer ?
#
loop_
_entity_poly.entity_id
_entity_poly.type
_entity_poly.pdbx_seq_one_letter_code
_entity_poly.pdbx_strand_id
1 'polypeptide(L)'
;MSAGRGAKSWLIDSGPVQEKSVSEASPSEVPRVNVLGVGISALNMNTALEQVLEGAAKPGFAGYVTVSGVHGVMESYRDEELKRIHNRSYLSTPDGMPMVWVAKWNGQSEVERVYGPDLMLEVVEATAATGRTHYFWGGNEGVAEELAERMEERFPGTEVTGTCCPPFLSLIHI
;
A
#
# COMPACT_ATOMS: atom_id res chain seq x y z
N MET A 1 -41.45 9.12 -14.84
CA MET A 1 -41.54 8.74 -13.40
C MET A 1 -40.14 8.36 -12.96
N SER A 2 -39.50 9.32 -12.31
CA SER A 2 -38.07 9.21 -11.87
C SER A 2 -38.07 8.60 -10.48
N ALA A 3 -37.47 7.42 -10.33
CA ALA A 3 -37.21 6.80 -9.02
C ALA A 3 -35.87 7.28 -8.50
N GLY A 4 -35.90 8.20 -7.53
CA GLY A 4 -34.70 8.65 -6.82
C GLY A 4 -34.04 7.52 -6.06
N ARG A 5 -32.76 7.29 -6.33
CA ARG A 5 -31.91 6.44 -5.50
C ARG A 5 -31.55 7.21 -4.23
N GLY A 6 -32.17 6.79 -3.12
CA GLY A 6 -31.95 7.38 -1.80
C GLY A 6 -30.48 7.25 -1.39
N ALA A 7 -29.90 8.37 -0.97
CA ALA A 7 -28.64 8.43 -0.29
C ALA A 7 -28.69 7.55 0.96
N LYS A 8 -27.94 6.45 0.98
CA LYS A 8 -27.72 5.67 2.19
C LYS A 8 -26.78 6.48 3.09
N SER A 9 -27.33 7.05 4.15
CA SER A 9 -26.55 7.65 5.23
C SER A 9 -25.74 6.55 5.91
N TRP A 10 -24.43 6.55 5.72
CA TRP A 10 -23.53 5.70 6.47
C TRP A 10 -23.38 6.30 7.89
N LEU A 11 -24.34 6.03 8.76
CA LEU A 11 -24.14 6.14 10.19
C LEU A 11 -23.16 5.03 10.57
N ILE A 12 -21.92 5.40 10.85
CA ILE A 12 -20.96 4.53 11.52
C ILE A 12 -21.59 4.22 12.87
N ASP A 13 -22.05 2.99 13.04
CA ASP A 13 -22.48 2.47 14.33
C ASP A 13 -21.29 2.56 15.29
N SER A 14 -21.39 3.45 16.29
CA SER A 14 -20.36 3.69 17.30
C SER A 14 -20.40 2.62 18.40
N GLY A 15 -20.71 1.38 18.04
CA GLY A 15 -20.48 0.24 18.90
C GLY A 15 -18.98 0.12 19.24
N PRO A 16 -18.61 -0.44 20.41
CA PRO A 16 -17.22 -0.59 20.77
C PRO A 16 -16.53 -1.43 19.70
N VAL A 17 -15.54 -0.81 19.03
CA VAL A 17 -14.63 -1.53 18.14
C VAL A 17 -14.00 -2.63 18.99
N GLN A 18 -14.43 -3.87 18.78
CA GLN A 18 -13.70 -4.99 19.34
C GLN A 18 -12.34 -5.01 18.66
N GLU A 19 -11.33 -4.58 19.39
CA GLU A 19 -9.93 -4.83 19.04
C GLU A 19 -9.73 -6.35 18.95
N LYS A 20 -10.06 -6.92 17.79
CA LYS A 20 -9.46 -8.20 17.45
C LYS A 20 -7.97 -7.94 17.47
N SER A 21 -7.25 -8.67 18.29
CA SER A 21 -5.80 -8.65 18.31
C SER A 21 -5.32 -9.00 16.88
N VAL A 22 -5.10 -7.96 16.08
CA VAL A 22 -4.43 -8.11 14.79
C VAL A 22 -3.01 -8.49 15.16
N SER A 23 -2.62 -9.73 14.88
CA SER A 23 -1.23 -10.13 15.04
C SER A 23 -0.42 -9.22 14.13
N GLU A 24 0.42 -8.37 14.73
CA GLU A 24 1.29 -7.48 13.95
C GLU A 24 2.07 -8.34 12.97
N ALA A 25 1.86 -8.10 11.67
CA ALA A 25 2.59 -8.82 10.64
C ALA A 25 4.08 -8.53 10.82
N SER A 26 4.88 -9.56 11.03
CA SER A 26 6.32 -9.44 11.02
C SER A 26 6.79 -8.99 9.64
N PRO A 27 7.89 -8.23 9.53
CA PRO A 27 8.50 -7.94 8.25
C PRO A 27 8.71 -9.22 7.43
N SER A 28 8.63 -9.11 6.11
CA SER A 28 8.95 -10.23 5.22
C SER A 28 10.40 -10.69 5.40
N GLU A 29 10.71 -11.90 4.97
CA GLU A 29 12.08 -12.45 4.98
C GLU A 29 12.99 -11.80 3.91
N VAL A 30 12.46 -10.91 3.08
CA VAL A 30 13.23 -10.16 2.09
C VAL A 30 14.31 -9.32 2.78
N PRO A 31 15.58 -9.44 2.38
CA PRO A 31 16.67 -8.63 2.93
C PRO A 31 16.37 -7.14 2.83
N ARG A 32 16.82 -6.37 3.81
CA ARG A 32 16.65 -4.91 3.80
C ARG A 32 18.00 -4.20 3.84
N VAL A 33 18.11 -3.16 3.04
CA VAL A 33 19.25 -2.24 3.04
C VAL A 33 18.91 -1.06 3.95
N ASN A 34 19.81 -0.73 4.86
CA ASN A 34 19.64 0.43 5.73
C ASN A 34 19.97 1.73 4.97
N VAL A 35 18.99 2.62 4.88
CA VAL A 35 19.16 3.97 4.33
C VAL A 35 18.77 4.97 5.41
N LEU A 36 19.74 5.58 6.06
CA LEU A 36 19.54 6.56 7.15
C LEU A 36 18.63 6.05 8.30
N GLY A 37 18.70 4.77 8.59
CA GLY A 37 17.88 4.13 9.63
C GLY A 37 16.57 3.54 9.14
N VAL A 38 16.23 3.73 7.86
CA VAL A 38 15.07 3.11 7.21
C VAL A 38 15.51 1.87 6.44
N GLY A 39 14.86 0.73 6.69
CA GLY A 39 15.12 -0.52 6.01
C GLY A 39 14.36 -0.62 4.70
N ILE A 40 15.03 -0.45 3.58
CA ILE A 40 14.48 -0.61 2.23
C ILE A 40 14.59 -2.06 1.79
N SER A 41 13.50 -2.69 1.37
CA SER A 41 13.47 -4.08 0.92
C SER A 41 14.27 -4.25 -0.38
N ALA A 42 15.17 -5.24 -0.39
CA ALA A 42 16.01 -5.54 -1.56
C ALA A 42 15.23 -6.41 -2.55
N LEU A 43 14.46 -5.79 -3.43
CA LEU A 43 13.55 -6.45 -4.36
C LEU A 43 13.44 -5.71 -5.70
N ASN A 44 12.87 -6.40 -6.67
CA ASN A 44 12.39 -5.86 -7.94
C ASN A 44 10.86 -6.01 -8.02
N MET A 45 10.25 -5.63 -9.15
CA MET A 45 8.80 -5.65 -9.32
C MET A 45 8.22 -7.06 -9.15
N ASN A 46 8.83 -8.07 -9.75
CA ASN A 46 8.35 -9.46 -9.68
C ASN A 46 8.37 -9.97 -8.22
N THR A 47 9.50 -9.78 -7.53
CA THR A 47 9.63 -10.19 -6.12
C THR A 47 8.65 -9.41 -5.22
N ALA A 48 8.43 -8.12 -5.50
CA ALA A 48 7.45 -7.31 -4.76
C ALA A 48 6.03 -7.86 -4.93
N LEU A 49 5.63 -8.16 -6.16
CA LEU A 49 4.34 -8.76 -6.48
C LEU A 49 4.16 -10.11 -5.78
N GLU A 50 5.13 -11.01 -5.92
CA GLU A 50 5.11 -12.34 -5.28
C GLU A 50 4.91 -12.23 -3.76
N GLN A 51 5.66 -11.36 -3.10
CA GLN A 51 5.56 -11.14 -1.65
C GLN A 51 4.21 -10.57 -1.23
N VAL A 52 3.64 -9.63 -1.98
CA VAL A 52 2.31 -9.08 -1.70
C VAL A 52 1.25 -10.18 -1.83
N LEU A 53 1.29 -10.98 -2.90
CA LEU A 53 0.36 -12.07 -3.12
C LEU A 53 0.49 -13.16 -2.06
N GLU A 54 1.71 -13.52 -1.67
CA GLU A 54 1.97 -14.48 -0.59
C GLU A 54 1.42 -13.97 0.74
N GLY A 55 1.70 -12.72 1.11
CA GLY A 55 1.14 -12.11 2.31
C GLY A 55 -0.39 -12.12 2.30
N ALA A 56 -0.98 -11.69 1.19
CA ALA A 56 -2.43 -11.68 1.03
C ALA A 56 -3.06 -13.08 1.02
N ALA A 57 -2.31 -14.14 0.76
CA ALA A 57 -2.80 -15.53 0.81
C ALA A 57 -2.85 -16.10 2.23
N LYS A 58 -2.12 -15.53 3.18
CA LYS A 58 -2.04 -16.03 4.56
C LYS A 58 -3.32 -15.69 5.34
N PRO A 59 -4.04 -16.65 5.91
CA PRO A 59 -5.24 -16.37 6.70
C PRO A 59 -4.92 -15.47 7.91
N GLY A 60 -5.72 -14.41 8.09
CA GLY A 60 -5.55 -13.48 9.22
C GLY A 60 -4.31 -12.58 9.14
N PHE A 61 -3.58 -12.61 8.03
CA PHE A 61 -2.47 -11.69 7.82
C PHE A 61 -2.98 -10.26 7.63
N ALA A 62 -2.40 -9.34 8.40
CA ALA A 62 -2.63 -7.92 8.26
C ALA A 62 -1.27 -7.21 8.25
N GLY A 63 -0.84 -6.82 7.08
CA GLY A 63 0.42 -6.11 6.86
C GLY A 63 0.22 -4.91 5.94
N TYR A 64 1.22 -4.08 5.86
CA TYR A 64 1.22 -2.94 4.93
C TYR A 64 2.56 -2.83 4.21
N VAL A 65 2.50 -2.25 3.03
CA VAL A 65 3.66 -1.97 2.18
C VAL A 65 3.87 -0.46 2.14
N THR A 66 5.09 -0.02 2.40
CA THR A 66 5.48 1.38 2.21
C THR A 66 6.21 1.56 0.88
N VAL A 67 5.80 2.56 0.13
CA VAL A 67 6.48 2.97 -1.11
C VAL A 67 7.48 4.05 -0.75
N SER A 68 8.77 3.70 -0.68
CA SER A 68 9.76 4.50 0.01
C SER A 68 10.74 5.17 -0.97
N GLY A 69 10.49 6.44 -1.25
CA GLY A 69 11.40 7.31 -1.97
C GLY A 69 12.27 8.13 -1.03
N VAL A 70 13.13 9.01 -1.60
CA VAL A 70 14.03 9.89 -0.84
C VAL A 70 13.27 10.75 0.17
N HIS A 71 12.10 11.28 -0.22
CA HIS A 71 11.30 12.13 0.65
C HIS A 71 10.88 11.38 1.92
N GLY A 72 10.27 10.19 1.77
CA GLY A 72 9.83 9.37 2.90
C GLY A 72 10.99 8.97 3.84
N VAL A 73 12.17 8.65 3.28
CA VAL A 73 13.37 8.35 4.07
C VAL A 73 13.85 9.59 4.83
N MET A 74 13.86 10.77 4.21
CA MET A 74 14.28 12.01 4.86
C MET A 74 13.30 12.48 5.95
N GLU A 75 12.01 12.30 5.75
CA GLU A 75 11.01 12.57 6.80
C GLU A 75 11.20 11.59 7.96
N SER A 76 11.36 10.30 7.69
CA SER A 76 11.66 9.29 8.72
C SER A 76 12.98 9.53 9.45
N TYR A 77 13.96 10.15 8.80
CA TYR A 77 15.20 10.55 9.47
C TYR A 77 14.96 11.61 10.56
N ARG A 78 13.95 12.47 10.37
CA ARG A 78 13.59 13.54 11.30
C ARG A 78 12.52 13.13 12.31
N ASP A 79 11.75 12.09 11.99
CA ASP A 79 10.64 11.59 12.80
C ASP A 79 10.85 10.11 13.14
N GLU A 80 11.12 9.83 14.42
CA GLU A 80 11.37 8.48 14.91
C GLU A 80 10.12 7.59 14.86
N GLU A 81 8.92 8.16 14.96
CA GLU A 81 7.69 7.39 14.84
C GLU A 81 7.45 6.97 13.40
N LEU A 82 7.62 7.87 12.45
CA LEU A 82 7.54 7.55 11.02
C LEU A 82 8.60 6.53 10.60
N LYS A 83 9.82 6.65 11.13
CA LYS A 83 10.89 5.66 10.94
C LYS A 83 10.46 4.28 11.45
N ARG A 84 9.87 4.23 12.64
CA ARG A 84 9.36 2.98 13.21
C ARG A 84 8.25 2.38 12.34
N ILE A 85 7.34 3.20 11.83
CA ILE A 85 6.28 2.77 10.91
C ILE A 85 6.90 2.15 9.64
N HIS A 86 7.85 2.84 8.99
CA HIS A 86 8.53 2.28 7.83
C HIS A 86 9.22 0.94 8.14
N ASN A 87 9.93 0.83 9.26
CA ASN A 87 10.67 -0.37 9.62
C ASN A 87 9.78 -1.56 10.03
N ARG A 88 8.55 -1.29 10.46
CA ARG A 88 7.55 -2.33 10.79
C ARG A 88 6.71 -2.75 9.58
N SER A 89 6.82 -2.07 8.43
CA SER A 89 6.10 -2.46 7.23
C SER A 89 6.45 -3.90 6.82
N TYR A 90 5.50 -4.60 6.23
CA TYR A 90 5.76 -5.93 5.63
C TYR A 90 6.81 -5.83 4.52
N LEU A 91 6.67 -4.85 3.64
CA LEU A 91 7.66 -4.46 2.64
C LEU A 91 7.85 -2.94 2.66
N SER A 92 9.07 -2.51 2.35
CA SER A 92 9.41 -1.11 2.08
C SER A 92 10.03 -1.05 0.68
N THR A 93 9.21 -0.77 -0.34
CA THR A 93 9.65 -0.88 -1.73
C THR A 93 10.55 0.29 -2.13
N PRO A 94 11.62 0.05 -2.92
CA PRO A 94 12.52 1.10 -3.38
C PRO A 94 11.85 1.93 -4.50
N ASP A 95 11.23 3.07 -4.13
CA ASP A 95 10.68 3.99 -5.12
C ASP A 95 11.67 5.11 -5.42
N GLY A 96 12.21 5.07 -6.59
CA GLY A 96 13.17 6.04 -7.10
C GLY A 96 14.61 5.54 -7.14
N MET A 97 15.34 6.04 -8.14
CA MET A 97 16.71 5.59 -8.43
C MET A 97 17.71 5.73 -7.28
N PRO A 98 17.65 6.76 -6.42
CA PRO A 98 18.58 6.84 -5.29
C PRO A 98 18.48 5.64 -4.35
N MET A 99 17.30 5.10 -4.11
CA MET A 99 17.12 3.90 -3.27
C MET A 99 17.75 2.68 -3.93
N VAL A 100 17.56 2.55 -5.25
CA VAL A 100 18.17 1.47 -6.05
C VAL A 100 19.70 1.57 -6.03
N TRP A 101 20.26 2.77 -6.20
CA TRP A 101 21.72 2.97 -6.19
C TRP A 101 22.33 2.59 -4.84
N VAL A 102 21.73 3.05 -3.74
CA VAL A 102 22.20 2.71 -2.39
C VAL A 102 22.12 1.20 -2.16
N ALA A 103 21.04 0.54 -2.59
CA ALA A 103 20.90 -0.90 -2.48
C ALA A 103 22.00 -1.64 -3.26
N LYS A 104 22.26 -1.24 -4.51
CA LYS A 104 23.31 -1.84 -5.34
C LYS A 104 24.72 -1.61 -4.77
N TRP A 105 25.00 -0.44 -4.22
CA TRP A 105 26.27 -0.17 -3.51
C TRP A 105 26.44 -1.04 -2.25
N ASN A 106 25.34 -1.46 -1.63
CA ASN A 106 25.36 -2.40 -0.51
C ASN A 106 25.31 -3.89 -0.95
N GLY A 107 25.61 -4.18 -2.21
CA GLY A 107 25.74 -5.54 -2.72
C GLY A 107 24.45 -6.21 -3.18
N GLN A 108 23.34 -5.47 -3.23
CA GLN A 108 22.06 -5.97 -3.69
C GLN A 108 21.88 -5.66 -5.19
N SER A 109 22.55 -6.44 -6.05
CA SER A 109 22.62 -6.18 -7.51
C SER A 109 21.26 -6.26 -8.21
N GLU A 110 20.36 -7.13 -7.73
CA GLU A 110 19.08 -7.45 -8.35
C GLU A 110 17.96 -6.44 -7.99
N VAL A 111 18.28 -5.46 -7.15
CA VAL A 111 17.29 -4.43 -6.79
C VAL A 111 17.01 -3.53 -7.98
N GLU A 112 15.72 -3.36 -8.25
CA GLU A 112 15.20 -2.44 -9.26
C GLU A 112 14.19 -1.49 -8.63
N ARG A 113 13.84 -0.44 -9.37
CA ARG A 113 12.80 0.48 -8.93
C ARG A 113 11.44 -0.21 -8.90
N VAL A 114 10.74 -0.11 -7.77
CA VAL A 114 9.35 -0.53 -7.63
C VAL A 114 8.49 0.71 -7.41
N TYR A 115 7.85 1.15 -8.49
CA TYR A 115 6.96 2.31 -8.46
C TYR A 115 5.57 1.91 -7.94
N GLY A 116 5.05 2.65 -6.98
CA GLY A 116 3.80 2.29 -6.30
C GLY A 116 2.60 2.08 -7.21
N PRO A 117 2.29 3.02 -8.13
CA PRO A 117 1.21 2.84 -9.10
C PRO A 117 1.37 1.60 -9.98
N ASP A 118 2.59 1.28 -10.43
CA ASP A 118 2.82 0.08 -11.25
C ASP A 118 2.59 -1.19 -10.43
N LEU A 119 3.10 -1.24 -9.19
CA LEU A 119 2.86 -2.36 -8.28
C LEU A 119 1.35 -2.54 -7.98
N MET A 120 0.62 -1.45 -7.84
CA MET A 120 -0.84 -1.50 -7.67
C MET A 120 -1.52 -2.15 -8.88
N LEU A 121 -1.14 -1.77 -10.10
CA LEU A 121 -1.68 -2.35 -11.32
C LEU A 121 -1.39 -3.85 -11.42
N GLU A 122 -0.13 -4.26 -11.18
CA GLU A 122 0.28 -5.67 -11.17
C GLU A 122 -0.50 -6.49 -10.14
N VAL A 123 -0.70 -5.96 -8.93
CA VAL A 123 -1.48 -6.64 -7.87
C VAL A 123 -2.94 -6.78 -8.28
N VAL A 124 -3.58 -5.74 -8.81
CA VAL A 124 -4.98 -5.80 -9.26
C VAL A 124 -5.13 -6.82 -10.38
N GLU A 125 -4.25 -6.79 -11.39
CA GLU A 125 -4.26 -7.74 -12.50
C GLU A 125 -4.10 -9.19 -12.02
N ALA A 126 -3.10 -9.45 -11.18
CA ALA A 126 -2.82 -10.78 -10.66
C ALA A 126 -3.94 -11.34 -9.76
N THR A 127 -4.77 -10.47 -9.20
CA THR A 127 -5.86 -10.87 -8.29
C THR A 127 -7.24 -10.84 -8.94
N ALA A 128 -7.40 -10.31 -10.14
CA ALA A 128 -8.67 -10.06 -10.81
C ALA A 128 -9.59 -11.30 -10.87
N ALA A 129 -9.15 -12.49 -11.06
CA ALA A 129 -9.99 -13.69 -11.16
C ALA A 129 -9.88 -14.60 -9.92
N THR A 130 -9.36 -14.08 -8.79
CA THR A 130 -9.07 -14.90 -7.60
C THR A 130 -10.11 -14.76 -6.48
N GLY A 131 -11.13 -13.91 -6.65
CA GLY A 131 -12.12 -13.58 -5.62
C GLY A 131 -11.56 -12.71 -4.49
N ARG A 132 -10.40 -12.09 -4.69
CA ARG A 132 -9.86 -11.07 -3.79
C ARG A 132 -10.49 -9.73 -4.08
N THR A 133 -10.76 -8.99 -3.02
CA THR A 133 -11.42 -7.69 -3.12
C THR A 133 -10.43 -6.55 -2.88
N HIS A 134 -10.72 -5.40 -3.47
CA HIS A 134 -9.94 -4.18 -3.34
C HIS A 134 -10.77 -3.07 -2.69
N TYR A 135 -10.10 -2.17 -2.00
CA TYR A 135 -10.69 -0.95 -1.46
C TYR A 135 -9.75 0.22 -1.74
N PHE A 136 -10.23 1.27 -2.41
CA PHE A 136 -9.42 2.43 -2.72
C PHE A 136 -9.67 3.56 -1.74
N TRP A 137 -8.57 4.03 -1.13
CA TRP A 137 -8.58 5.10 -0.15
C TRP A 137 -7.66 6.23 -0.59
N GLY A 138 -8.19 7.44 -0.71
CA GLY A 138 -7.39 8.64 -1.00
C GLY A 138 -7.82 9.35 -2.27
N GLY A 139 -6.98 10.30 -2.70
CA GLY A 139 -7.26 11.16 -3.83
C GLY A 139 -8.20 12.33 -3.49
N ASN A 140 -8.54 13.12 -4.49
CA ASN A 140 -9.60 14.12 -4.42
C ASN A 140 -10.96 13.45 -4.60
N GLU A 141 -12.05 14.23 -4.36
CA GLU A 141 -13.41 13.76 -4.58
C GLU A 141 -13.60 13.23 -6.01
N GLY A 142 -14.16 12.03 -6.13
CA GLY A 142 -14.39 11.34 -7.40
C GLY A 142 -13.18 10.55 -7.96
N VAL A 143 -11.96 10.77 -7.46
CA VAL A 143 -10.75 10.10 -8.00
C VAL A 143 -10.73 8.61 -7.66
N ALA A 144 -11.07 8.24 -6.44
CA ALA A 144 -11.07 6.84 -6.02
C ALA A 144 -12.18 6.04 -6.72
N GLU A 145 -13.31 6.67 -6.97
CA GLU A 145 -14.43 6.12 -7.72
C GLU A 145 -14.06 5.88 -9.19
N GLU A 146 -13.48 6.89 -9.85
CA GLU A 146 -13.00 6.77 -11.24
C GLU A 146 -11.91 5.70 -11.35
N LEU A 147 -11.01 5.61 -10.36
CA LEU A 147 -9.98 4.58 -10.32
C LEU A 147 -10.60 3.18 -10.25
N ALA A 148 -11.61 2.98 -9.40
CA ALA A 148 -12.32 1.72 -9.26
C ALA A 148 -12.96 1.28 -10.59
N GLU A 149 -13.70 2.17 -11.24
CA GLU A 149 -14.32 1.91 -12.54
C GLU A 149 -13.27 1.51 -13.59
N ARG A 150 -12.18 2.26 -13.69
CA ARG A 150 -11.11 1.96 -14.65
C ARG A 150 -10.38 0.64 -14.36
N MET A 151 -10.24 0.25 -13.08
CA MET A 151 -9.63 -1.03 -12.73
C MET A 151 -10.52 -2.21 -13.10
N GLU A 152 -11.82 -2.11 -12.84
CA GLU A 152 -12.79 -3.13 -13.22
C GLU A 152 -12.92 -3.28 -14.75
N GLU A 153 -12.87 -2.16 -15.50
CA GLU A 153 -12.85 -2.16 -16.97
C GLU A 153 -11.56 -2.78 -17.54
N ARG A 154 -10.42 -2.42 -16.98
CA ARG A 154 -9.11 -2.87 -17.47
C ARG A 154 -8.80 -4.31 -17.14
N PHE A 155 -9.20 -4.77 -15.96
CA PHE A 155 -8.93 -6.10 -15.42
C PHE A 155 -10.25 -6.81 -15.09
N PRO A 156 -10.93 -7.42 -16.07
CA PRO A 156 -12.19 -8.10 -15.85
C PRO A 156 -12.11 -9.20 -14.79
N GLY A 157 -13.02 -9.16 -13.82
CA GLY A 157 -13.02 -10.05 -12.65
C GLY A 157 -12.45 -9.40 -11.39
N THR A 158 -11.94 -8.17 -11.47
CA THR A 158 -11.62 -7.36 -10.29
C THR A 158 -12.90 -7.01 -9.55
N GLU A 159 -12.88 -7.13 -8.22
CA GLU A 159 -13.98 -6.75 -7.34
C GLU A 159 -13.53 -5.62 -6.42
N VAL A 160 -14.14 -4.44 -6.56
CA VAL A 160 -13.90 -3.29 -5.67
C VAL A 160 -15.05 -3.18 -4.67
N THR A 161 -14.74 -3.38 -3.38
CA THR A 161 -15.74 -3.37 -2.30
C THR A 161 -16.09 -1.96 -1.82
N GLY A 162 -15.32 -0.96 -2.19
CA GLY A 162 -15.62 0.43 -1.88
C GLY A 162 -14.46 1.38 -2.12
N THR A 163 -14.79 2.65 -1.97
CA THR A 163 -13.88 3.79 -2.14
C THR A 163 -14.05 4.76 -0.97
N CYS A 164 -13.04 5.54 -0.65
CA CYS A 164 -13.14 6.62 0.31
C CYS A 164 -12.21 7.77 -0.06
N CYS A 165 -12.76 8.98 -0.08
CA CYS A 165 -11.98 10.21 -0.15
C CYS A 165 -11.96 10.86 1.25
N PRO A 166 -10.88 10.67 2.03
CA PRO A 166 -10.77 11.33 3.33
C PRO A 166 -10.59 12.84 3.15
N PRO A 167 -10.98 13.66 4.13
CA PRO A 167 -10.68 15.09 4.07
C PRO A 167 -9.16 15.29 3.99
N PHE A 168 -8.73 16.19 3.12
CA PHE A 168 -7.32 16.52 2.97
C PHE A 168 -6.81 17.20 4.25
N LEU A 169 -6.02 16.47 5.03
CA LEU A 169 -5.32 17.00 6.19
C LEU A 169 -3.95 17.48 5.75
N SER A 170 -3.82 18.78 5.47
CA SER A 170 -2.53 19.39 5.24
C SER A 170 -1.74 19.43 6.56
N LEU A 171 -0.58 18.79 6.60
CA LEU A 171 0.35 18.87 7.75
C LEU A 171 0.86 20.30 8.04
N ILE A 172 0.54 21.26 7.16
CA ILE A 172 0.88 22.69 7.33
C ILE A 172 -0.06 23.37 8.35
N HIS A 173 -1.13 22.72 8.75
CA HIS A 173 -2.15 23.28 9.66
C HIS A 173 -2.21 22.58 11.03
N ILE A 174 -1.17 21.81 11.39
CA ILE A 174 -0.98 21.25 12.73
C ILE A 174 0.07 22.06 13.48
#